data_70ba566dc63d2ca1470b56afa8a600d6
#
_entry.id   70ba566dc63d2ca1470b56afa8a600d6
#
_cell.length_a   1.000
_cell.length_b   1.000
_cell.length_c   1.000
_cell.angle_alpha   90.00
_cell.angle_beta   90.00
_cell.angle_gamma   90.00
#
_symmetry.space_group_name_H-M   'P 1'
#
loop_
_entity.id
_entity.type
_entity.pdbx_description
1 polymer ?
#
loop_
_entity_poly.entity_id
_entity_poly.type
_entity_poly.pdbx_seq_one_letter_code
_entity_poly.pdbx_strand_id
1 'polypeptide(L)'
;EYLATILTKQGFTHPNNKKGTGRIYLAKGHKFPRYLDFFRESDGTIVDAKYKMATEKREDVHQLITYMYRLKGKQGILIHPTFQAHAITRHSLRGYGEDDNAELETYLFHIPQQAADYPDFVSKMAVSEKLLRKHLQGNKI
;
A
#
# COMPACT_ATOMS: atom_id res chain seq x y z
N GLU A 1 -7.25 -7.91 5.74
CA GLU A 1 -8.44 -7.33 6.39
C GLU A 1 -8.09 -6.33 7.49
N TYR A 2 -7.07 -6.61 8.31
CA TYR A 2 -6.66 -5.71 9.40
C TYR A 2 -6.36 -4.30 8.90
N LEU A 3 -5.57 -4.17 7.84
CA LEU A 3 -5.22 -2.86 7.29
C LEU A 3 -6.41 -2.13 6.67
N ALA A 4 -7.44 -2.86 6.25
CA ALA A 4 -8.61 -2.25 5.64
C ALA A 4 -9.30 -1.26 6.59
N THR A 5 -9.30 -1.56 7.90
CA THR A 5 -9.92 -0.66 8.89
C THR A 5 -9.18 0.68 8.99
N ILE A 6 -7.88 0.68 8.77
CA ILE A 6 -7.07 1.90 8.79
C ILE A 6 -7.17 2.63 7.45
N LEU A 7 -6.98 1.90 6.37
CA LEU A 7 -6.92 2.47 5.02
C LEU A 7 -8.24 3.05 4.56
N THR A 8 -9.37 2.40 4.86
CA THR A 8 -10.68 2.92 4.46
C THR A 8 -10.99 4.26 5.11
N LYS A 9 -10.51 4.47 6.33
CA LYS A 9 -10.66 5.77 7.02
C LYS A 9 -9.77 6.85 6.43
N GLN A 10 -8.78 6.48 5.63
CA GLN A 10 -7.89 7.41 4.95
C GLN A 10 -8.29 7.61 3.48
N GLY A 11 -9.51 7.26 3.12
CA GLY A 11 -10.05 7.50 1.79
C GLY A 11 -9.77 6.41 0.76
N PHE A 12 -9.20 5.29 1.18
CA PHE A 12 -8.96 4.17 0.27
C PHE A 12 -10.20 3.31 0.12
N THR A 13 -10.47 2.86 -1.09
CA THR A 13 -11.43 1.81 -1.33
C THR A 13 -10.72 0.46 -1.19
N HIS A 14 -11.42 -0.50 -0.59
CA HIS A 14 -10.96 -1.89 -0.49
C HIS A 14 -11.93 -2.75 -1.29
N PRO A 15 -11.64 -2.99 -2.58
CA PRO A 15 -12.58 -3.70 -3.43
C PRO A 15 -12.81 -5.13 -2.96
N ASN A 16 -14.03 -5.62 -3.18
CA ASN A 16 -14.35 -7.02 -2.93
C ASN A 16 -13.94 -7.84 -4.15
N ASN A 17 -12.73 -8.40 -4.11
CA ASN A 17 -12.20 -9.14 -5.25
C ASN A 17 -12.91 -10.47 -5.51
N LYS A 18 -13.62 -11.02 -4.52
CA LYS A 18 -14.48 -12.18 -4.73
C LYS A 18 -15.65 -11.86 -5.65
N LYS A 19 -16.14 -10.62 -5.58
CA LYS A 19 -17.20 -10.11 -6.48
C LYS A 19 -16.64 -9.41 -7.70
N GLY A 20 -15.32 -9.32 -7.84
CA GLY A 20 -14.66 -8.69 -8.97
C GLY A 20 -14.74 -7.16 -9.01
N THR A 21 -15.08 -6.50 -7.89
CA THR A 21 -15.25 -5.04 -7.88
C THR A 21 -13.95 -4.28 -8.04
N GLY A 22 -12.80 -4.90 -7.71
CA GLY A 22 -11.48 -4.28 -7.89
C GLY A 22 -10.78 -4.72 -9.16
N ARG A 23 -11.50 -5.37 -10.07
CA ARG A 23 -10.88 -5.89 -11.30
C ARG A 23 -10.61 -4.76 -12.28
N ILE A 24 -9.39 -4.73 -12.77
CA ILE A 24 -8.99 -3.85 -13.87
C ILE A 24 -8.41 -4.68 -15.00
N TYR A 25 -8.44 -4.15 -16.20
CA TYR A 25 -7.86 -4.81 -17.37
C TYR A 25 -6.67 -3.98 -17.87
N LEU A 26 -5.56 -4.66 -18.14
CA LEU A 26 -4.33 -3.98 -18.56
C LEU A 26 -4.33 -3.63 -20.04
N ALA A 27 -5.16 -4.30 -20.83
CA ALA A 27 -5.25 -4.07 -22.27
C ALA A 27 -6.70 -4.03 -22.74
N LYS A 28 -6.90 -3.43 -23.92
CA LYS A 28 -8.22 -3.35 -24.56
C LYS A 28 -8.77 -4.75 -24.83
N GLY A 29 -10.10 -4.87 -24.89
CA GLY A 29 -10.78 -6.14 -25.10
C GLY A 29 -10.85 -7.00 -23.86
N HIS A 30 -10.80 -6.37 -22.67
CA HIS A 30 -10.86 -7.04 -21.38
C HIS A 30 -9.76 -8.09 -21.24
N LYS A 31 -8.54 -7.74 -21.64
CA LYS A 31 -7.37 -8.61 -21.56
C LYS A 31 -6.55 -8.32 -20.33
N PHE A 32 -5.95 -9.38 -19.78
CA PHE A 32 -5.05 -9.33 -18.65
C PHE A 32 -5.71 -8.72 -17.40
N PRO A 33 -6.72 -9.43 -16.81
CA PRO A 33 -7.37 -8.94 -15.61
C PRO A 33 -6.42 -8.94 -14.42
N ARG A 34 -6.53 -7.93 -13.59
CA ARG A 34 -5.78 -7.79 -12.34
C ARG A 34 -6.70 -7.26 -11.25
N TYR A 35 -6.33 -7.48 -9.99
CA TYR A 35 -7.17 -7.13 -8.85
C TYR A 35 -6.39 -6.25 -7.89
N LEU A 36 -6.96 -5.07 -7.59
CA LEU A 36 -6.35 -4.11 -6.66
C LEU A 36 -6.67 -4.47 -5.22
N ASP A 37 -5.72 -4.18 -4.30
CA ASP A 37 -6.00 -4.26 -2.87
C ASP A 37 -6.67 -2.98 -2.37
N PHE A 38 -6.00 -1.84 -2.55
CA PHE A 38 -6.50 -0.54 -2.10
C PHE A 38 -6.17 0.55 -3.11
N PHE A 39 -7.11 1.44 -3.31
CA PHE A 39 -6.94 2.58 -4.20
C PHE A 39 -7.61 3.80 -3.60
N ARG A 40 -6.91 4.94 -3.64
CA ARG A 40 -7.47 6.23 -3.23
C ARG A 40 -7.60 7.12 -4.47
N GLU A 41 -8.83 7.34 -4.89
CA GLU A 41 -9.11 8.06 -6.13
C GLU A 41 -8.70 9.53 -6.06
N SER A 42 -8.80 10.15 -4.86
CA SER A 42 -8.53 11.58 -4.70
C SER A 42 -7.13 12.00 -5.15
N ASP A 43 -6.12 11.14 -4.98
CA ASP A 43 -4.74 11.44 -5.36
C ASP A 43 -4.06 10.32 -6.17
N GLY A 44 -4.80 9.27 -6.51
CA GLY A 44 -4.26 8.18 -7.31
C GLY A 44 -3.28 7.28 -6.58
N THR A 45 -3.28 7.28 -5.25
CA THR A 45 -2.39 6.43 -4.48
C THR A 45 -2.89 4.99 -4.49
N ILE A 46 -1.99 4.05 -4.75
CA ILE A 46 -2.28 2.61 -4.76
C ILE A 46 -1.49 1.96 -3.63
N VAL A 47 -2.15 1.14 -2.83
CA VAL A 47 -1.51 0.39 -1.75
C VAL A 47 -1.70 -1.09 -2.01
N ASP A 48 -0.62 -1.83 -1.89
CA ASP A 48 -0.61 -3.28 -1.96
C ASP A 48 -0.06 -3.82 -0.65
N ALA A 49 -0.88 -4.56 0.08
CA ALA A 49 -0.52 -5.09 1.39
C ALA A 49 -0.05 -6.53 1.26
N LYS A 50 1.10 -6.83 1.85
CA LYS A 50 1.70 -8.16 1.82
C LYS A 50 1.65 -8.80 3.20
N TYR A 51 1.52 -10.12 3.22
CA TYR A 51 1.48 -10.88 4.46
C TYR A 51 2.86 -11.28 4.95
N LYS A 52 3.82 -11.41 4.04
CA LYS A 52 5.14 -11.96 4.36
C LYS A 52 6.09 -10.85 4.76
N MET A 53 6.90 -11.15 5.75
CA MET A 53 8.01 -10.30 6.17
C MET A 53 9.13 -10.42 5.15
N ALA A 54 8.92 -9.87 3.99
CA ALA A 54 9.87 -9.97 2.90
C ALA A 54 10.36 -8.58 2.54
N THR A 55 11.54 -8.55 1.96
CA THR A 55 12.07 -7.36 1.30
C THR A 55 11.36 -7.17 -0.04
N GLU A 56 11.67 -6.08 -0.71
CA GLU A 56 11.10 -5.77 -2.02
C GLU A 56 11.37 -6.91 -3.01
N LYS A 57 10.31 -7.61 -3.41
CA LYS A 57 10.41 -8.64 -4.43
C LYS A 57 10.15 -8.04 -5.80
N ARG A 58 10.89 -8.50 -6.79
CA ARG A 58 10.75 -8.01 -8.16
C ARG A 58 9.30 -8.07 -8.64
N GLU A 59 8.63 -9.18 -8.41
CA GLU A 59 7.25 -9.37 -8.86
C GLU A 59 6.30 -8.38 -8.22
N ASP A 60 6.48 -8.10 -6.92
CA ASP A 60 5.64 -7.14 -6.19
C ASP A 60 5.85 -5.73 -6.70
N VAL A 61 7.10 -5.35 -6.95
CA VAL A 61 7.44 -4.05 -7.50
C VAL A 61 6.86 -3.88 -8.90
N HIS A 62 7.04 -4.88 -9.77
CA HIS A 62 6.52 -4.84 -11.14
C HIS A 62 5.01 -4.77 -11.16
N GLN A 63 4.33 -5.52 -10.28
CA GLN A 63 2.88 -5.50 -10.18
C GLN A 63 2.38 -4.11 -9.77
N LEU A 64 3.02 -3.50 -8.77
CA LEU A 64 2.61 -2.17 -8.30
C LEU A 64 2.84 -1.11 -9.38
N ILE A 65 3.98 -1.15 -10.07
CA ILE A 65 4.27 -0.23 -11.18
C ILE A 65 3.23 -0.41 -12.29
N THR A 66 2.85 -1.65 -12.59
CA THR A 66 1.82 -1.95 -13.60
C THR A 66 0.49 -1.30 -13.23
N TYR A 67 0.08 -1.41 -11.97
CA TYR A 67 -1.16 -0.77 -11.50
C TYR A 67 -1.06 0.75 -11.56
N MET A 68 0.08 1.32 -11.15
CA MET A 68 0.31 2.75 -11.22
C MET A 68 0.19 3.26 -12.66
N TYR A 69 0.82 2.56 -13.59
CA TYR A 69 0.75 2.91 -15.01
C TYR A 69 -0.69 2.86 -15.53
N ARG A 70 -1.39 1.76 -15.22
CA ARG A 70 -2.76 1.54 -15.70
C ARG A 70 -3.74 2.58 -15.18
N LEU A 71 -3.59 2.99 -13.92
CA LEU A 71 -4.50 3.92 -13.25
C LEU A 71 -3.98 5.35 -13.22
N LYS A 72 -2.81 5.60 -13.81
CA LYS A 72 -2.14 6.90 -13.82
C LYS A 72 -1.87 7.43 -12.41
N GLY A 73 -1.60 6.50 -11.47
CA GLY A 73 -1.28 6.85 -10.11
C GLY A 73 0.17 7.33 -10.00
N LYS A 74 0.40 8.32 -9.16
CA LYS A 74 1.74 8.88 -8.95
C LYS A 74 2.45 8.33 -7.72
N GLN A 75 1.74 7.56 -6.89
CA GLN A 75 2.32 6.98 -5.70
C GLN A 75 1.81 5.56 -5.53
N GLY A 76 2.74 4.64 -5.33
CA GLY A 76 2.44 3.27 -4.98
C GLY A 76 3.14 2.91 -3.68
N ILE A 77 2.45 2.19 -2.80
CA ILE A 77 2.98 1.81 -1.50
C ILE A 77 2.84 0.31 -1.33
N LEU A 78 3.97 -0.37 -1.09
CA LEU A 78 3.99 -1.75 -0.65
C LEU A 78 4.08 -1.76 0.87
N ILE A 79 3.10 -2.34 1.55
CA ILE A 79 3.12 -2.46 3.01
C ILE A 79 3.47 -3.89 3.39
N HIS A 80 4.57 -4.05 4.11
CA HIS A 80 5.02 -5.33 4.65
C HIS A 80 5.04 -5.29 6.17
N PRO A 81 4.67 -6.37 6.85
CA PRO A 81 4.89 -6.46 8.29
C PRO A 81 6.38 -6.64 8.60
N THR A 82 6.82 -6.13 9.72
CA THR A 82 8.18 -6.34 10.22
C THR A 82 8.17 -6.43 11.74
N PHE A 83 9.04 -7.26 12.30
CA PHE A 83 9.29 -7.26 13.75
C PHE A 83 10.33 -6.23 14.15
N GLN A 84 11.00 -5.64 13.19
CA GLN A 84 11.98 -4.59 13.41
C GLN A 84 11.32 -3.22 13.46
N ALA A 85 12.10 -2.17 13.63
CA ALA A 85 11.56 -0.83 13.68
C ALA A 85 10.87 -0.46 12.37
N HIS A 86 9.85 0.38 12.48
CA HIS A 86 9.21 1.00 11.35
C HIS A 86 10.22 1.67 10.42
N ALA A 87 10.07 1.48 9.14
CA ALA A 87 10.96 2.07 8.14
C ALA A 87 10.21 2.32 6.84
N ILE A 88 10.65 3.34 6.11
CA ILE A 88 10.11 3.68 4.79
C ILE A 88 11.28 3.82 3.83
N THR A 89 11.19 3.12 2.70
CA THR A 89 12.13 3.26 1.59
C THR A 89 11.40 3.83 0.39
N ARG A 90 11.92 4.88 -0.22
CA ARG A 90 11.30 5.54 -1.38
C ARG A 90 12.18 5.40 -2.61
N HIS A 91 11.52 5.15 -3.73
CA HIS A 91 12.17 5.09 -5.04
C HIS A 91 11.43 6.00 -6.00
N SER A 92 12.15 6.94 -6.61
CA SER A 92 11.60 7.74 -7.69
C SER A 92 11.65 6.93 -8.98
N LEU A 93 10.51 6.80 -9.65
CA LEU A 93 10.41 6.00 -10.87
C LEU A 93 10.88 6.82 -12.08
N ARG A 94 11.70 6.18 -12.90
CA ARG A 94 12.19 6.80 -14.14
C ARG A 94 11.25 6.52 -15.30
N GLY A 95 11.09 7.51 -16.19
CA GLY A 95 10.31 7.34 -17.41
C GLY A 95 8.81 7.29 -17.19
N TYR A 96 8.35 7.64 -16.00
CA TYR A 96 6.95 7.61 -15.66
C TYR A 96 6.35 9.01 -15.79
N GLY A 97 5.66 9.26 -16.92
CA GLY A 97 5.08 10.56 -17.19
C GLY A 97 6.13 11.60 -17.58
N GLU A 98 5.69 12.81 -17.88
CA GLU A 98 6.57 13.88 -18.35
C GLU A 98 7.49 14.44 -17.28
N ASP A 99 7.04 14.41 -16.02
CA ASP A 99 7.73 15.05 -14.91
C ASP A 99 8.56 14.08 -14.06
N ASP A 100 8.59 12.81 -14.38
CA ASP A 100 9.28 11.76 -13.59
C ASP A 100 9.00 11.86 -12.09
N ASN A 101 7.76 12.22 -11.72
CA ASN A 101 7.42 12.51 -10.33
C ASN A 101 6.66 11.38 -9.64
N ALA A 102 6.62 10.20 -10.22
CA ALA A 102 5.99 9.03 -9.58
C ALA A 102 6.95 8.38 -8.59
N GLU A 103 6.43 7.94 -7.47
CA GLU A 103 7.20 7.29 -6.41
C GLU A 103 6.62 5.94 -6.05
N LEU A 104 7.52 4.99 -5.77
CA LEU A 104 7.18 3.71 -5.18
C LEU A 104 7.80 3.66 -3.80
N GLU A 105 6.98 3.37 -2.79
CA GLU A 105 7.43 3.26 -1.41
C GLU A 105 7.29 1.83 -0.91
N THR A 106 8.26 1.39 -0.11
CA THR A 106 8.13 0.21 0.72
C THR A 106 7.97 0.68 2.15
N TYR A 107 6.83 0.34 2.75
CA TYR A 107 6.47 0.72 4.10
C TYR A 107 6.53 -0.52 4.99
N LEU A 108 7.42 -0.50 5.98
CA LEU A 108 7.55 -1.59 6.93
C LEU A 108 6.72 -1.27 8.18
N PHE A 109 5.61 -1.98 8.34
CA PHE A 109 4.70 -1.82 9.46
C PHE A 109 5.20 -2.65 10.63
N HIS A 110 5.53 -1.98 11.73
CA HIS A 110 6.10 -2.65 12.90
C HIS A 110 5.03 -3.41 13.67
N ILE A 111 5.29 -4.69 13.92
CA ILE A 111 4.47 -5.55 14.76
C ILE A 111 5.27 -5.83 16.03
N PRO A 112 4.77 -5.41 17.21
CA PRO A 112 5.50 -5.63 18.46
C PRO A 112 5.66 -7.11 18.76
N GLN A 113 6.87 -7.51 19.13
CA GLN A 113 7.23 -8.88 19.47
C GLN A 113 7.15 -9.16 20.96
N GLN A 114 7.43 -8.14 21.75
CA GLN A 114 7.50 -8.29 23.21
C GLN A 114 6.42 -7.42 23.85
N ALA A 115 5.39 -8.08 24.31
CA ALA A 115 4.30 -7.46 25.06
C ALA A 115 4.09 -8.25 26.34
N ALA A 116 3.84 -7.54 27.44
CA ALA A 116 3.62 -8.16 28.74
C ALA A 116 2.29 -8.92 28.76
N ASP A 117 1.26 -8.39 28.09
CA ASP A 117 -0.07 -8.95 28.01
C ASP A 117 -0.78 -8.41 26.75
N TYR A 118 -2.04 -8.79 26.59
CA TYR A 118 -2.83 -8.34 25.45
C TYR A 118 -3.07 -6.82 25.43
N PRO A 119 -3.44 -6.16 26.55
CA PRO A 119 -3.55 -4.69 26.56
C PRO A 119 -2.26 -3.98 26.19
N ASP A 120 -1.11 -4.49 26.62
CA ASP A 120 0.19 -3.93 26.24
C ASP A 120 0.44 -4.09 24.75
N PHE A 121 0.11 -5.25 24.18
CA PHE A 121 0.20 -5.47 22.73
C PHE A 121 -0.66 -4.48 21.96
N VAL A 122 -1.90 -4.27 22.40
CA VAL A 122 -2.82 -3.32 21.75
C VAL A 122 -2.26 -1.90 21.81
N SER A 123 -1.70 -1.50 22.94
CA SER A 123 -1.08 -0.17 23.09
C SER A 123 0.10 0.01 22.13
N LYS A 124 0.94 -1.01 22.00
CA LYS A 124 2.10 -0.95 21.11
C LYS A 124 1.68 -0.99 19.63
N MET A 125 0.65 -1.76 19.31
CA MET A 125 0.09 -1.75 17.96
C MET A 125 -0.53 -0.39 17.61
N ALA A 126 -1.14 0.28 18.57
CA ALA A 126 -1.72 1.61 18.35
C ALA A 126 -0.66 2.63 17.88
N VAL A 127 0.58 2.51 18.35
CA VAL A 127 1.68 3.36 17.88
C VAL A 127 1.94 3.12 16.39
N SER A 128 2.03 1.86 15.97
CA SER A 128 2.24 1.52 14.56
C SER A 128 1.08 1.98 13.68
N GLU A 129 -0.15 1.82 14.17
CA GLU A 129 -1.34 2.28 13.44
C GLU A 129 -1.35 3.80 13.29
N LYS A 130 -0.97 4.53 14.32
CA LYS A 130 -0.89 5.99 14.27
C LYS A 130 0.15 6.46 13.27
N LEU A 131 1.32 5.81 13.23
CA LEU A 131 2.36 6.13 12.26
C LEU A 131 1.87 5.91 10.83
N LEU A 132 1.16 4.82 10.59
CA LEU A 132 0.62 4.55 9.26
C LEU A 132 -0.44 5.57 8.87
N ARG A 133 -1.38 5.88 9.75
CA ARG A 133 -2.40 6.91 9.49
C ARG A 133 -1.75 8.24 9.15
N LYS A 134 -0.75 8.65 9.92
CA LYS A 134 -0.04 9.90 9.68
C LYS A 134 0.65 9.90 8.33
N HIS A 135 1.29 8.79 7.98
CA HIS A 135 1.96 8.66 6.69
C HIS A 135 0.98 8.74 5.51
N LEU A 136 -0.18 8.09 5.65
CA LEU A 136 -1.19 8.05 4.59
C LEU A 136 -1.95 9.37 4.43
N GLN A 137 -1.99 10.19 5.47
CA GLN A 137 -2.53 11.55 5.35
C GLN A 137 -1.62 12.40 4.47
N GLY A 138 -0.36 12.02 4.39
CA GLY A 138 0.58 12.56 3.44
C GLY A 138 0.85 14.04 3.61
N ASN A 139 1.31 14.63 2.52
CA ASN A 139 1.59 16.05 2.44
C ASN A 139 0.34 16.85 2.10
N LYS A 140 -0.77 16.53 2.75
CA LYS A 140 -1.96 17.38 2.64
C LYS A 140 -1.67 18.66 3.40
N ILE A 141 -1.03 19.52 2.71
CA ILE A 141 -0.89 20.90 3.15
C ILE A 141 -2.13 21.63 2.71
#